data_e9b824f994272fd690e5b8853f41a294
#
_entry.id   e9b824f994272fd690e5b8853f41a294
#
_cell.length_a   1.000
_cell.length_b   1.000
_cell.length_c   1.000
_cell.angle_alpha   90.00
_cell.angle_beta   90.00
_cell.angle_gamma   90.00
#
_symmetry.space_group_name_H-M   'P 1'
#
loop_
_entity.id
_entity.type
_entity.pdbx_description
1 polymer ?
#
loop_
_entity_poly.entity_id
_entity_poly.type
_entity_poly.pdbx_seq_one_letter_code
_entity_poly.pdbx_strand_id
1 'polypeptide(L)'
;LQPDLIIISGRQRDFQKDLSQIAPTIFLSLDAKNPWESFQQNVTILGEIFGKQEEAKTQLEELSSAIDQTKKKAEATDKKALVTLVNEGQLSAYGSGSRFGFIHDLFGFEQADDQIEASTHGQSVSYEYVLEKNPDILFVVDRTKAIGGDDSKDDISANELVAQTNAGKNQQIISLEPDVWYLSGGGLESMKLMIEDVNQAFK
;
A
#
# COMPACT_ATOMS: atom_id res chain seq x y z
N LEU A 1 25.01 15.64 14.53
CA LEU A 1 23.60 15.99 14.76
C LEU A 1 23.30 15.86 16.26
N GLN A 2 22.54 16.77 16.81
CA GLN A 2 22.05 16.74 18.20
C GLN A 2 20.52 16.81 18.12
N PRO A 3 19.83 15.69 17.84
CA PRO A 3 18.38 15.68 17.72
C PRO A 3 17.74 15.73 19.11
N ASP A 4 16.56 16.37 19.20
CA ASP A 4 15.72 16.36 20.41
C ASP A 4 14.87 15.09 20.47
N LEU A 5 14.58 14.48 19.32
CA LEU A 5 13.79 13.26 19.17
C LEU A 5 14.30 12.45 17.97
N ILE A 6 14.31 11.14 18.10
CA ILE A 6 14.58 10.20 17.01
C ILE A 6 13.33 9.37 16.78
N ILE A 7 12.86 9.33 15.53
CA ILE A 7 11.72 8.50 15.10
C ILE A 7 12.28 7.41 14.20
N ILE A 8 11.99 6.15 14.54
CA ILE A 8 12.45 4.99 13.79
C ILE A 8 11.25 4.09 13.41
N SER A 9 11.48 3.25 12.43
CA SER A 9 10.50 2.27 11.97
C SER A 9 11.15 0.90 11.74
N GLY A 10 10.46 -0.04 11.13
CA GLY A 10 10.82 -1.46 11.10
C GLY A 10 12.29 -1.78 10.81
N ARG A 11 12.92 -1.12 9.84
CA ARG A 11 14.32 -1.38 9.45
C ARG A 11 15.35 -0.97 10.51
N GLN A 12 15.01 -0.02 11.38
CA GLN A 12 15.90 0.49 12.42
C GLN A 12 15.58 -0.08 13.81
N ARG A 13 14.64 -1.03 13.92
CA ARG A 13 14.18 -1.58 15.21
C ARG A 13 15.32 -2.05 16.10
N ASP A 14 16.29 -2.76 15.53
CA ASP A 14 17.41 -3.35 16.28
C ASP A 14 18.38 -2.29 16.82
N PHE A 15 18.37 -1.09 16.24
CA PHE A 15 19.20 0.03 16.67
C PHE A 15 18.54 0.93 17.73
N GLN A 16 17.30 0.65 18.13
CA GLN A 16 16.53 1.50 19.05
C GLN A 16 17.30 1.79 20.36
N LYS A 17 17.92 0.75 20.93
CA LYS A 17 18.69 0.89 22.17
C LYS A 17 19.88 1.84 22.04
N ASP A 18 20.61 1.74 20.95
CA ASP A 18 21.80 2.57 20.70
C ASP A 18 21.39 4.00 20.36
N LEU A 19 20.34 4.18 19.56
CA LEU A 19 19.80 5.49 19.24
C LEU A 19 19.23 6.21 20.47
N SER A 20 18.65 5.47 21.41
CA SER A 20 18.15 6.02 22.67
C SER A 20 19.24 6.54 23.60
N GLN A 21 20.52 6.23 23.36
CA GLN A 21 21.65 6.82 24.05
C GLN A 21 21.99 8.24 23.52
N ILE A 22 21.51 8.58 22.33
CA ILE A 22 21.74 9.86 21.67
C ILE A 22 20.61 10.85 22.04
N ALA A 23 19.35 10.42 21.88
CA ALA A 23 18.14 11.21 22.19
C ALA A 23 16.94 10.28 22.47
N PRO A 24 15.84 10.78 23.06
CA PRO A 24 14.59 10.05 23.12
C PRO A 24 14.23 9.45 21.79
N THR A 25 13.97 8.14 21.74
CA THR A 25 13.73 7.40 20.49
C THR A 25 12.40 6.69 20.56
N ILE A 26 11.51 6.99 19.63
CA ILE A 26 10.21 6.32 19.50
C ILE A 26 10.18 5.42 18.25
N PHE A 27 9.45 4.33 18.37
CA PHE A 27 9.25 3.37 17.28
C PHE A 27 7.82 3.52 16.74
N LEU A 28 7.71 3.92 15.47
CA LEU A 28 6.44 4.01 14.76
C LEU A 28 6.49 3.12 13.53
N SER A 29 5.52 2.21 13.39
CA SER A 29 5.38 1.39 12.19
C SER A 29 3.92 1.08 11.92
N LEU A 30 3.60 0.68 10.70
CA LEU A 30 2.29 0.15 10.37
C LEU A 30 2.25 -1.35 10.67
N ASP A 31 1.16 -1.80 11.28
CA ASP A 31 0.88 -3.23 11.47
C ASP A 31 0.09 -3.72 10.26
N ALA A 32 0.63 -4.73 9.56
CA ALA A 32 -0.02 -5.30 8.38
C ALA A 32 -1.40 -5.95 8.69
N LYS A 33 -1.62 -6.38 9.95
CA LYS A 33 -2.91 -6.96 10.38
C LYS A 33 -3.94 -5.90 10.75
N ASN A 34 -3.48 -4.75 11.27
CA ASN A 34 -4.32 -3.64 11.73
C ASN A 34 -3.79 -2.31 11.17
N PRO A 35 -3.73 -2.15 9.85
CA PRO A 35 -3.02 -1.04 9.21
C PRO A 35 -3.64 0.32 9.54
N TRP A 36 -4.95 0.44 9.53
CA TRP A 36 -5.63 1.71 9.81
C TRP A 36 -5.50 2.11 11.29
N GLU A 37 -5.67 1.16 12.20
CA GLU A 37 -5.57 1.39 13.63
C GLU A 37 -4.16 1.85 14.04
N SER A 38 -3.13 1.15 13.54
CA SER A 38 -1.74 1.53 13.77
C SER A 38 -1.37 2.87 13.12
N PHE A 39 -1.92 3.19 11.96
CA PHE A 39 -1.78 4.49 11.33
C PHE A 39 -2.36 5.61 12.20
N GLN A 40 -3.61 5.45 12.67
CA GLN A 40 -4.27 6.41 13.55
C GLN A 40 -3.48 6.65 14.83
N GLN A 41 -2.97 5.57 15.46
CA GLN A 41 -2.12 5.66 16.66
C GLN A 41 -0.84 6.46 16.39
N ASN A 42 -0.15 6.17 15.28
CA ASN A 42 1.08 6.88 14.92
C ASN A 42 0.83 8.38 14.72
N VAL A 43 -0.24 8.75 13.99
CA VAL A 43 -0.61 10.16 13.76
C VAL A 43 -1.00 10.84 15.07
N THR A 44 -1.73 10.18 15.95
CA THR A 44 -2.12 10.70 17.26
C THR A 44 -0.89 10.97 18.12
N ILE A 45 0.04 10.01 18.23
CA ILE A 45 1.30 10.17 18.97
C ILE A 45 2.10 11.37 18.45
N LEU A 46 2.22 11.51 17.13
CA LEU A 46 2.91 12.65 16.53
C LEU A 46 2.18 13.97 16.83
N GLY A 47 0.85 13.98 16.75
CA GLY A 47 0.04 15.13 17.14
C GLY A 47 0.26 15.55 18.59
N GLU A 48 0.37 14.62 19.52
CA GLU A 48 0.67 14.88 20.93
C GLU A 48 2.09 15.45 21.12
N ILE A 49 3.10 14.84 20.51
CA ILE A 49 4.49 15.26 20.61
C ILE A 49 4.69 16.70 20.10
N PHE A 50 4.04 17.05 19.01
CA PHE A 50 4.20 18.35 18.36
C PHE A 50 3.12 19.37 18.70
N GLY A 51 2.22 19.09 19.64
CA GLY A 51 1.13 19.99 20.05
C GLY A 51 0.11 20.26 18.92
N LYS A 52 -0.14 19.25 18.08
CA LYS A 52 -1.03 19.31 16.90
C LYS A 52 -2.20 18.34 16.99
N GLN A 53 -2.72 18.11 18.20
CA GLN A 53 -3.75 17.10 18.44
C GLN A 53 -5.04 17.34 17.65
N GLU A 54 -5.52 18.58 17.61
CA GLU A 54 -6.75 18.93 16.89
C GLU A 54 -6.56 18.82 15.37
N GLU A 55 -5.39 19.20 14.86
CA GLU A 55 -5.04 19.07 13.44
C GLU A 55 -4.98 17.57 13.04
N ALA A 56 -4.29 16.76 13.85
CA ALA A 56 -4.19 15.32 13.66
C ALA A 56 -5.57 14.66 13.65
N LYS A 57 -6.42 15.01 14.61
CA LYS A 57 -7.79 14.49 14.70
C LYS A 57 -8.61 14.85 13.45
N THR A 58 -8.61 16.11 13.04
CA THR A 58 -9.35 16.57 11.85
C THR A 58 -8.89 15.80 10.60
N GLN A 59 -7.58 15.66 10.39
CA GLN A 59 -7.05 14.92 9.24
C GLN A 59 -7.42 13.44 9.26
N LEU A 60 -7.43 12.80 10.44
CA LEU A 60 -7.85 11.41 10.59
C LEU A 60 -9.34 11.22 10.31
N GLU A 61 -10.20 12.17 10.72
CA GLU A 61 -11.64 12.14 10.41
C GLU A 61 -11.90 12.28 8.91
N GLU A 62 -11.18 13.20 8.23
CA GLU A 62 -11.26 13.37 6.77
C GLU A 62 -10.84 12.10 6.03
N LEU A 63 -9.70 11.51 6.42
CA LEU A 63 -9.20 10.26 5.82
C LEU A 63 -10.16 9.10 6.06
N SER A 64 -10.68 8.95 7.29
CA SER A 64 -11.67 7.92 7.60
C SER A 64 -12.90 8.02 6.70
N SER A 65 -13.41 9.23 6.52
CA SER A 65 -14.55 9.48 5.62
C SER A 65 -14.25 9.11 4.17
N ALA A 66 -13.05 9.44 3.68
CA ALA A 66 -12.63 9.12 2.32
C ALA A 66 -12.43 7.61 2.11
N ILE A 67 -11.86 6.92 3.11
CA ILE A 67 -11.71 5.46 3.12
C ILE A 67 -13.09 4.78 3.07
N ASP A 68 -14.03 5.21 3.92
CA ASP A 68 -15.39 4.66 3.96
C ASP A 68 -16.13 4.85 2.64
N GLN A 69 -15.94 6.00 1.98
CA GLN A 69 -16.52 6.26 0.66
C GLN A 69 -15.91 5.35 -0.42
N THR A 70 -14.59 5.16 -0.40
CA THR A 70 -13.89 4.26 -1.32
C THR A 70 -14.36 2.83 -1.11
N LYS A 71 -14.43 2.38 0.14
CA LYS A 71 -14.89 1.05 0.52
C LYS A 71 -16.32 0.77 0.02
N LYS A 72 -17.25 1.70 0.23
CA LYS A 72 -18.62 1.58 -0.28
C LYS A 72 -18.67 1.46 -1.80
N LYS A 73 -17.81 2.17 -2.52
CA LYS A 73 -17.73 2.03 -3.99
C LYS A 73 -17.18 0.67 -4.40
N ALA A 74 -16.13 0.17 -3.72
CA ALA A 74 -15.54 -1.13 -4.00
C ALA A 74 -16.55 -2.26 -3.74
N GLU A 75 -17.20 -2.25 -2.57
CA GLU A 75 -18.21 -3.24 -2.18
C GLU A 75 -19.50 -3.20 -3.05
N ALA A 76 -19.77 -2.07 -3.70
CA ALA A 76 -20.91 -1.94 -4.61
C ALA A 76 -20.63 -2.53 -6.00
N THR A 77 -19.41 -3.00 -6.26
CA THR A 77 -19.05 -3.66 -7.52
C THR A 77 -18.84 -5.15 -7.27
N ASP A 78 -19.15 -5.98 -8.25
CA ASP A 78 -18.82 -7.41 -8.23
C ASP A 78 -17.39 -7.67 -8.78
N LYS A 79 -16.56 -6.62 -8.86
CA LYS A 79 -15.23 -6.69 -9.46
C LYS A 79 -14.22 -7.24 -8.48
N LYS A 80 -13.39 -8.17 -8.96
CA LYS A 80 -12.29 -8.76 -8.21
C LYS A 80 -10.96 -8.10 -8.58
N ALA A 81 -10.18 -7.78 -7.56
CA ALA A 81 -8.89 -7.13 -7.70
C ALA A 81 -7.73 -8.08 -7.37
N LEU A 82 -6.66 -7.95 -8.14
CA LEU A 82 -5.36 -8.54 -7.82
C LEU A 82 -4.37 -7.42 -7.56
N VAL A 83 -3.60 -7.54 -6.48
CA VAL A 83 -2.52 -6.59 -6.15
C VAL A 83 -1.20 -7.23 -6.45
N THR A 84 -0.39 -6.59 -7.27
CA THR A 84 0.94 -7.07 -7.66
C THR A 84 2.02 -6.03 -7.41
N LEU A 85 3.21 -6.52 -7.13
CA LEU A 85 4.44 -5.74 -7.22
C LEU A 85 5.26 -6.29 -8.37
N VAL A 86 5.75 -5.40 -9.23
CA VAL A 86 6.71 -5.73 -10.27
C VAL A 86 8.11 -5.25 -9.86
N ASN A 87 9.11 -6.07 -10.14
CA ASN A 87 10.52 -5.79 -9.89
C ASN A 87 11.38 -6.50 -10.94
N GLU A 88 11.99 -5.71 -11.83
CA GLU A 88 12.82 -6.24 -12.94
C GLU A 88 12.09 -7.32 -13.76
N GLY A 89 10.80 -7.11 -14.05
CA GLY A 89 9.93 -8.01 -14.80
C GLY A 89 9.39 -9.21 -14.01
N GLN A 90 9.76 -9.37 -12.74
CA GLN A 90 9.23 -10.43 -11.87
C GLN A 90 8.04 -9.93 -11.06
N LEU A 91 7.04 -10.79 -10.88
CA LEU A 91 5.81 -10.46 -10.15
C LEU A 91 5.74 -11.12 -8.79
N SER A 92 5.19 -10.37 -7.83
CA SER A 92 4.69 -10.91 -6.56
C SER A 92 3.26 -10.46 -6.34
N ALA A 93 2.38 -11.37 -5.91
CA ALA A 93 0.99 -11.07 -5.57
C ALA A 93 0.83 -10.88 -4.06
N TYR A 94 -0.12 -10.03 -3.68
CA TYR A 94 -0.39 -9.65 -2.29
C TYR A 94 -1.89 -9.78 -1.99
N GLY A 95 -2.21 -10.62 -1.02
CA GLY A 95 -3.57 -10.79 -0.51
C GLY A 95 -3.80 -10.01 0.79
N SER A 96 -4.95 -10.23 1.40
CA SER A 96 -5.34 -9.70 2.72
C SER A 96 -4.28 -9.99 3.79
N GLY A 97 -4.05 -9.06 4.71
CA GLY A 97 -3.06 -9.17 5.78
C GLY A 97 -1.59 -9.08 5.32
N SER A 98 -1.33 -8.86 4.04
CA SER A 98 0.02 -8.66 3.50
C SER A 98 0.39 -7.18 3.44
N ARG A 99 1.64 -6.89 3.03
CA ARG A 99 2.16 -5.52 2.97
C ARG A 99 1.27 -4.53 2.19
N PHE A 100 0.69 -4.95 1.09
CA PHE A 100 -0.22 -4.14 0.26
C PHE A 100 -1.69 -4.59 0.37
N GLY A 101 -1.98 -5.40 1.39
CA GLY A 101 -3.33 -5.87 1.70
C GLY A 101 -4.35 -4.76 2.01
N PHE A 102 -3.89 -3.51 2.23
CA PHE A 102 -4.75 -2.33 2.40
C PHE A 102 -5.84 -2.22 1.35
N ILE A 103 -5.55 -2.62 0.12
CA ILE A 103 -6.50 -2.59 -0.99
C ILE A 103 -7.70 -3.47 -0.69
N HIS A 104 -7.49 -4.61 -0.08
CA HIS A 104 -8.54 -5.53 0.33
C HIS A 104 -9.11 -5.18 1.71
N ASP A 105 -8.22 -5.05 2.71
CA ASP A 105 -8.59 -4.96 4.12
C ASP A 105 -9.20 -3.60 4.50
N LEU A 106 -8.69 -2.52 3.91
CA LEU A 106 -9.09 -1.15 4.22
C LEU A 106 -10.03 -0.55 3.17
N PHE A 107 -9.68 -0.72 1.89
CA PHE A 107 -10.46 -0.13 0.79
C PHE A 107 -11.56 -1.05 0.25
N GLY A 108 -11.65 -2.31 0.74
CA GLY A 108 -12.79 -3.20 0.51
C GLY A 108 -12.88 -3.84 -0.88
N PHE A 109 -11.80 -3.84 -1.68
CA PHE A 109 -11.79 -4.55 -2.95
C PHE A 109 -11.76 -6.07 -2.73
N GLU A 110 -12.69 -6.81 -3.36
CA GLU A 110 -12.71 -8.27 -3.30
C GLU A 110 -11.46 -8.86 -3.97
N GLN A 111 -10.86 -9.88 -3.35
CA GLN A 111 -9.68 -10.55 -3.89
C GLN A 111 -10.02 -11.40 -5.11
N ALA A 112 -9.21 -11.34 -6.16
CA ALA A 112 -9.28 -12.26 -7.29
C ALA A 112 -8.78 -13.67 -6.93
N ASP A 113 -7.93 -13.76 -5.91
CA ASP A 113 -7.49 -15.03 -5.31
C ASP A 113 -7.38 -14.87 -3.79
N ASP A 114 -8.20 -15.60 -3.05
CA ASP A 114 -8.22 -15.62 -1.58
C ASP A 114 -7.21 -16.61 -0.96
N GLN A 115 -6.47 -17.35 -1.81
CA GLN A 115 -5.46 -18.33 -1.38
C GLN A 115 -4.05 -17.73 -1.29
N ILE A 116 -3.87 -16.43 -1.59
CA ILE A 116 -2.56 -15.77 -1.48
C ILE A 116 -2.16 -15.70 0.00
N GLU A 117 -1.02 -16.29 0.34
CA GLU A 117 -0.51 -16.26 1.72
C GLU A 117 -0.11 -14.84 2.13
N ALA A 118 -0.55 -14.43 3.33
CA ALA A 118 -0.19 -13.14 3.90
C ALA A 118 1.33 -13.05 4.13
N SER A 119 2.00 -12.12 3.45
CA SER A 119 3.45 -11.98 3.49
C SER A 119 3.89 -10.53 3.27
N THR A 120 4.99 -10.15 3.91
CA THR A 120 5.66 -8.85 3.67
C THR A 120 6.27 -8.77 2.26
N HIS A 121 6.71 -9.91 1.71
CA HIS A 121 7.40 -9.97 0.41
C HIS A 121 6.47 -10.37 -0.73
N GLY A 122 5.22 -10.74 -0.43
CA GLY A 122 4.27 -11.29 -1.37
C GLY A 122 4.59 -12.72 -1.78
N GLN A 123 3.71 -13.30 -2.56
CA GLN A 123 3.85 -14.62 -3.18
C GLN A 123 4.37 -14.43 -4.59
N SER A 124 5.52 -15.03 -4.93
CA SER A 124 6.04 -15.00 -6.31
C SER A 124 5.05 -15.69 -7.25
N VAL A 125 4.69 -15.01 -8.33
CA VAL A 125 3.73 -15.47 -9.33
C VAL A 125 4.22 -15.21 -10.74
N SER A 126 3.63 -15.91 -11.73
CA SER A 126 3.92 -15.70 -13.14
C SER A 126 2.82 -14.86 -13.83
N TYR A 127 3.05 -14.45 -15.07
CA TYR A 127 2.03 -13.79 -15.88
C TYR A 127 0.89 -14.74 -16.25
N GLU A 128 1.16 -16.06 -16.38
CA GLU A 128 0.14 -17.10 -16.57
C GLU A 128 -0.80 -17.17 -15.36
N TYR A 129 -0.27 -17.02 -14.15
CA TYR A 129 -1.10 -16.94 -12.93
C TYR A 129 -2.05 -15.74 -12.99
N VAL A 130 -1.56 -14.56 -13.41
CA VAL A 130 -2.41 -13.38 -13.56
C VAL A 130 -3.52 -13.63 -14.58
N LEU A 131 -3.20 -14.29 -15.70
CA LEU A 131 -4.20 -14.68 -16.70
C LEU A 131 -5.21 -15.70 -16.14
N GLU A 132 -4.76 -16.71 -15.40
CA GLU A 132 -5.61 -17.73 -14.78
C GLU A 132 -6.60 -17.13 -13.78
N LYS A 133 -6.11 -16.22 -12.90
CA LYS A 133 -6.96 -15.57 -11.91
C LYS A 133 -7.87 -14.51 -12.52
N ASN A 134 -7.54 -14.03 -13.71
CA ASN A 134 -8.35 -13.14 -14.54
C ASN A 134 -9.02 -12.00 -13.77
N PRO A 135 -8.24 -11.15 -13.07
CA PRO A 135 -8.79 -10.07 -12.27
C PRO A 135 -9.54 -9.04 -13.14
N ASP A 136 -10.56 -8.42 -12.55
CA ASP A 136 -11.28 -7.30 -13.17
C ASP A 136 -10.52 -5.98 -12.99
N ILE A 137 -9.72 -5.89 -11.92
CA ILE A 137 -8.85 -4.76 -11.60
C ILE A 137 -7.47 -5.32 -11.23
N LEU A 138 -6.42 -4.77 -11.84
CA LEU A 138 -5.03 -5.11 -11.50
C LEU A 138 -4.32 -3.87 -10.94
N PHE A 139 -4.05 -3.87 -9.64
CA PHE A 139 -3.23 -2.84 -9.00
C PHE A 139 -1.76 -3.23 -9.05
N VAL A 140 -0.91 -2.28 -9.43
CA VAL A 140 0.51 -2.51 -9.70
C VAL A 140 1.38 -1.54 -8.92
N VAL A 141 2.26 -2.07 -8.09
CA VAL A 141 3.35 -1.32 -7.45
C VAL A 141 4.64 -1.61 -8.19
N ASP A 142 5.24 -0.62 -8.81
CA ASP A 142 6.53 -0.74 -9.48
C ASP A 142 7.67 -0.44 -8.49
N ARG A 143 8.31 -1.53 -8.00
CA ARG A 143 9.43 -1.41 -7.07
C ARG A 143 10.67 -0.83 -7.74
N THR A 144 10.95 -1.23 -8.97
CA THR A 144 12.14 -0.79 -9.69
C THR A 144 12.14 0.72 -9.85
N LYS A 145 10.99 1.28 -10.24
CA LYS A 145 10.77 2.71 -10.34
C LYS A 145 10.89 3.41 -8.98
N ALA A 146 10.29 2.85 -7.92
CA ALA A 146 10.34 3.40 -6.57
C ALA A 146 11.78 3.57 -6.04
N ILE A 147 12.70 2.70 -6.43
CA ILE A 147 14.11 2.76 -6.00
C ILE A 147 15.04 3.43 -7.01
N GLY A 148 14.49 4.03 -8.07
CA GLY A 148 15.25 4.74 -9.11
C GLY A 148 16.03 3.81 -10.05
N GLY A 149 15.57 2.58 -10.24
CA GLY A 149 16.13 1.61 -11.19
C GLY A 149 15.61 1.78 -12.63
N ASP A 150 16.06 0.92 -13.54
CA ASP A 150 15.57 0.83 -14.92
C ASP A 150 14.28 -0.01 -14.97
N ASP A 151 13.15 0.67 -15.06
CA ASP A 151 11.79 0.09 -15.09
C ASP A 151 11.33 -0.34 -16.50
N SER A 152 12.21 -0.32 -17.49
CA SER A 152 11.88 -0.64 -18.90
C SER A 152 11.24 -2.04 -19.09
N LYS A 153 11.41 -2.95 -18.15
CA LYS A 153 10.84 -4.31 -18.15
C LYS A 153 9.58 -4.44 -17.29
N ASP A 154 9.17 -3.38 -16.60
CA ASP A 154 8.15 -3.43 -15.55
C ASP A 154 6.78 -2.94 -16.02
N ASP A 155 6.65 -2.55 -17.30
CA ASP A 155 5.35 -2.27 -17.93
C ASP A 155 4.57 -3.58 -18.13
N ILE A 156 3.85 -4.00 -17.08
CA ILE A 156 3.00 -5.19 -17.15
C ILE A 156 1.81 -5.02 -18.10
N SER A 157 1.40 -3.80 -18.42
CA SER A 157 0.28 -3.56 -19.34
C SER A 157 0.61 -3.98 -20.77
N ALA A 158 1.90 -3.98 -21.15
CA ALA A 158 2.40 -4.43 -22.44
C ALA A 158 2.49 -5.98 -22.55
N ASN A 159 2.32 -6.71 -21.45
CA ASN A 159 2.39 -8.17 -21.46
C ASN A 159 1.14 -8.79 -22.11
N GLU A 160 1.33 -9.67 -23.10
CA GLU A 160 0.25 -10.27 -23.87
C GLU A 160 -0.72 -11.10 -23.01
N LEU A 161 -0.26 -11.74 -21.94
CA LEU A 161 -1.12 -12.52 -21.05
C LEU A 161 -1.96 -11.60 -20.18
N VAL A 162 -1.38 -10.52 -19.66
CA VAL A 162 -2.11 -9.51 -18.88
C VAL A 162 -3.15 -8.79 -19.74
N ALA A 163 -2.82 -8.47 -20.98
CA ALA A 163 -3.75 -7.85 -21.93
C ALA A 163 -5.01 -8.72 -22.21
N GLN A 164 -4.92 -10.05 -21.99
CA GLN A 164 -6.03 -10.97 -22.16
C GLN A 164 -6.95 -11.09 -20.93
N THR A 165 -6.56 -10.54 -19.78
CA THR A 165 -7.40 -10.50 -18.58
C THR A 165 -8.56 -9.52 -18.72
N ASN A 166 -9.55 -9.60 -17.83
CA ASN A 166 -10.60 -8.58 -17.74
C ASN A 166 -10.02 -7.19 -17.47
N ALA A 167 -9.03 -7.09 -16.57
CA ALA A 167 -8.34 -5.84 -16.27
C ALA A 167 -7.65 -5.26 -17.52
N GLY A 168 -6.94 -6.08 -18.31
CA GLY A 168 -6.30 -5.64 -19.53
C GLY A 168 -7.29 -5.15 -20.58
N LYS A 169 -8.35 -5.94 -20.85
CA LYS A 169 -9.39 -5.62 -21.84
C LYS A 169 -10.18 -4.35 -21.51
N ASN A 170 -10.39 -4.09 -20.22
CA ASN A 170 -11.21 -2.99 -19.73
C ASN A 170 -10.39 -1.77 -19.30
N GLN A 171 -9.07 -1.74 -19.54
CA GLN A 171 -8.15 -0.67 -19.13
C GLN A 171 -8.19 -0.41 -17.60
N GLN A 172 -8.32 -1.48 -16.84
CA GLN A 172 -8.34 -1.47 -15.37
C GLN A 172 -7.02 -1.97 -14.77
N ILE A 173 -5.90 -1.71 -15.44
CA ILE A 173 -4.55 -1.88 -14.90
C ILE A 173 -4.15 -0.54 -14.31
N ILE A 174 -4.07 -0.48 -12.97
CA ILE A 174 -3.88 0.75 -12.22
C ILE A 174 -2.47 0.76 -11.64
N SER A 175 -1.64 1.63 -12.16
CA SER A 175 -0.31 1.89 -11.61
C SER A 175 -0.47 2.74 -10.35
N LEU A 176 -0.04 2.19 -9.22
CA LEU A 176 -0.01 2.87 -7.94
C LEU A 176 1.26 3.71 -7.83
N GLU A 177 1.19 4.89 -7.17
CA GLU A 177 2.36 5.78 -7.05
C GLU A 177 3.50 5.07 -6.28
N PRO A 178 4.59 4.70 -6.97
CA PRO A 178 5.59 3.77 -6.41
C PRO A 178 6.25 4.28 -5.14
N ASP A 179 6.58 5.57 -5.09
CA ASP A 179 7.25 6.20 -3.95
C ASP A 179 6.38 6.17 -2.70
N VAL A 180 5.08 6.36 -2.89
CA VAL A 180 4.09 6.35 -1.80
C VAL A 180 3.88 4.92 -1.31
N TRP A 181 3.55 4.00 -2.20
CA TRP A 181 3.20 2.62 -1.82
C TRP A 181 4.39 1.81 -1.35
N TYR A 182 5.56 2.00 -1.98
CA TYR A 182 6.73 1.19 -1.64
C TYR A 182 7.62 1.79 -0.54
N LEU A 183 7.78 3.11 -0.49
CA LEU A 183 8.75 3.78 0.40
C LEU A 183 8.10 4.53 1.56
N SER A 184 6.99 5.25 1.36
CA SER A 184 6.53 6.28 2.29
C SER A 184 5.05 6.24 2.66
N GLY A 185 4.39 5.09 2.62
CA GLY A 185 2.94 4.94 2.83
C GLY A 185 2.40 5.27 4.22
N GLY A 186 3.24 5.67 5.18
CA GLY A 186 2.85 5.83 6.60
C GLY A 186 2.45 7.25 7.03
N GLY A 187 2.36 8.21 6.13
CA GLY A 187 2.04 9.61 6.44
C GLY A 187 0.62 10.03 6.01
N LEU A 188 0.13 11.16 6.56
CA LEU A 188 -1.18 11.71 6.22
C LEU A 188 -1.33 12.00 4.72
N GLU A 189 -0.32 12.65 4.13
CA GLU A 189 -0.31 12.96 2.70
C GLU A 189 -0.24 11.71 1.84
N SER A 190 0.61 10.76 2.24
CA SER A 190 0.71 9.47 1.54
C SER A 190 -0.62 8.72 1.54
N MET A 191 -1.37 8.73 2.65
CA MET A 191 -2.67 8.07 2.71
C MET A 191 -3.70 8.74 1.79
N LYS A 192 -3.67 10.07 1.63
CA LYS A 192 -4.51 10.78 0.65
C LYS A 192 -4.20 10.32 -0.77
N LEU A 193 -2.92 10.27 -1.14
CA LEU A 193 -2.49 9.81 -2.46
C LEU A 193 -2.86 8.33 -2.69
N MET A 194 -2.72 7.46 -1.67
CA MET A 194 -3.14 6.06 -1.76
C MET A 194 -4.65 5.93 -2.03
N ILE A 195 -5.48 6.78 -1.38
CA ILE A 195 -6.92 6.82 -1.63
C ILE A 195 -7.22 7.30 -3.07
N GLU A 196 -6.50 8.31 -3.55
CA GLU A 196 -6.64 8.81 -4.93
C GLU A 196 -6.28 7.74 -5.95
N ASP A 197 -5.20 7.00 -5.73
CA ASP A 197 -4.75 5.91 -6.60
C ASP A 197 -5.81 4.81 -6.72
N VAL A 198 -6.30 4.29 -5.60
CA VAL A 198 -7.30 3.20 -5.65
C VAL A 198 -8.63 3.67 -6.22
N ASN A 199 -8.99 4.95 -6.08
CA ASN A 199 -10.20 5.51 -6.68
C ASN A 199 -10.12 5.63 -8.22
N GLN A 200 -8.95 5.44 -8.84
CA GLN A 200 -8.84 5.34 -10.31
C GLN A 200 -9.64 4.14 -10.85
N ALA A 201 -9.83 3.09 -10.04
CA ALA A 201 -10.64 1.92 -10.40
C ALA A 201 -12.13 2.24 -10.67
N PHE A 202 -12.59 3.43 -10.32
CA PHE A 202 -13.98 3.87 -10.50
C PHE A 202 -14.14 4.94 -11.60
N LYS A 203 -13.09 5.22 -12.37
CA LYS A 203 -13.11 6.11 -13.53
C LYS A 203 -13.27 5.29 -14.82
#